data_64c38c06dc9150a7abf90036bb44c037
#
_entry.id   64c38c06dc9150a7abf90036bb44c037
#
_cell.length_a   1.000
_cell.length_b   1.000
_cell.length_c   1.000
_cell.angle_alpha   90.00
_cell.angle_beta   90.00
_cell.angle_gamma   90.00
#
_symmetry.space_group_name_H-M   'P 1'
#
loop_
_entity.id
_entity.type
_entity.pdbx_description
1 polymer ?
#
loop_
_entity_poly.entity_id
_entity_poly.type
_entity_poly.pdbx_seq_one_letter_code
_entity_poly.pdbx_strand_id
1 'polypeptide(L)'
;MKKKQLEILLEKVERFDSPSAYLEQYSTPAPIAAELLFFALMNGDLDDTVYDLGCGTGILAIGAGLLGANKIVGFDIDNNSLKIARHNAAKFEVNIEYVCTRIEDVQGKVRTVLMNPPFGAQNKGNDRPFLKKAVELADVVYSIHNAGSYEFIKKFISPAVITDSYILGFPIERTFKFHKKDKEVVNVEIYRIEKKSA
;
A
#
# COMPACT_ATOMS: atom_id res chain seq x y z
N MET A 1 -12.27 -2.72 -16.09
CA MET A 1 -11.08 -1.91 -16.50
C MET A 1 -9.89 -2.84 -16.77
N LYS A 2 -9.01 -2.55 -17.76
CA LYS A 2 -7.76 -3.31 -17.98
C LYS A 2 -6.63 -2.75 -17.10
N LYS A 3 -5.68 -3.59 -16.66
CA LYS A 3 -4.55 -3.17 -15.81
C LYS A 3 -3.80 -1.94 -16.34
N LYS A 4 -3.49 -1.91 -17.65
CA LYS A 4 -2.80 -0.76 -18.25
C LYS A 4 -3.61 0.53 -18.23
N GLN A 5 -4.93 0.45 -18.25
CA GLN A 5 -5.80 1.62 -18.11
C GLN A 5 -5.75 2.16 -16.67
N LEU A 6 -5.78 1.26 -15.67
CA LEU A 6 -5.61 1.63 -14.27
C LEU A 6 -4.26 2.32 -14.04
N GLU A 7 -3.17 1.73 -14.53
CA GLU A 7 -1.82 2.30 -14.44
C GLU A 7 -1.78 3.74 -15.00
N ILE A 8 -2.33 3.98 -16.20
CA ILE A 8 -2.38 5.33 -16.80
C ILE A 8 -3.20 6.31 -15.95
N LEU A 9 -4.27 5.85 -15.30
CA LEU A 9 -5.04 6.69 -14.38
C LEU A 9 -4.24 7.00 -13.13
N LEU A 10 -3.59 6.00 -12.53
CA LEU A 10 -2.80 6.16 -11.31
C LEU A 10 -1.56 7.05 -11.49
N GLU A 11 -1.00 7.15 -12.71
CA GLU A 11 0.06 8.13 -13.02
C GLU A 11 -0.38 9.59 -12.80
N LYS A 12 -1.69 9.87 -12.80
CA LYS A 12 -2.25 11.20 -12.60
C LYS A 12 -2.52 11.53 -11.12
N VAL A 13 -2.29 10.58 -10.21
CA VAL A 13 -2.38 10.81 -8.76
C VAL A 13 -1.24 11.73 -8.35
N GLU A 14 -1.58 12.84 -7.70
CA GLU A 14 -0.59 13.81 -7.22
C GLU A 14 0.26 13.18 -6.12
N ARG A 15 1.56 13.40 -6.23
CA ARG A 15 2.57 12.87 -5.30
C ARG A 15 2.73 13.82 -4.12
N PHE A 16 3.55 13.45 -3.14
CA PHE A 16 3.92 14.35 -2.04
C PHE A 16 4.62 15.61 -2.56
N ASP A 17 4.19 16.78 -2.09
CA ASP A 17 4.86 18.06 -2.40
C ASP A 17 6.24 18.15 -1.71
N SER A 18 6.31 17.68 -0.46
CA SER A 18 7.51 17.71 0.38
C SER A 18 7.60 16.43 1.20
N PRO A 19 8.06 15.30 0.59
CA PRO A 19 8.09 14.02 1.27
C PRO A 19 9.03 14.04 2.48
N SER A 20 8.56 13.53 3.61
CA SER A 20 9.34 13.38 4.84
C SER A 20 10.20 12.12 4.75
N ALA A 21 11.52 12.30 4.77
CA ALA A 21 12.44 11.16 4.86
C ALA A 21 12.25 10.38 6.17
N TYR A 22 11.95 11.07 7.27
CA TYR A 22 11.71 10.46 8.59
C TYR A 22 10.50 9.50 8.59
N LEU A 23 9.42 9.86 7.87
CA LEU A 23 8.23 9.02 7.70
C LEU A 23 8.36 8.02 6.55
N GLU A 24 9.52 7.98 5.89
CA GLU A 24 9.78 7.15 4.70
C GLU A 24 8.68 7.33 3.63
N GLN A 25 8.26 8.59 3.38
CA GLN A 25 7.22 8.94 2.42
C GLN A 25 7.70 8.78 0.99
N TYR A 26 7.51 7.60 0.44
CA TYR A 26 7.73 7.29 -0.98
C TYR A 26 6.40 7.08 -1.67
N SER A 27 6.17 7.81 -2.76
CA SER A 27 4.99 7.54 -3.59
C SER A 27 5.12 6.16 -4.23
N THR A 28 4.13 5.29 -4.01
CA THR A 28 4.06 4.01 -4.70
C THR A 28 3.97 4.27 -6.20
N PRO A 29 4.87 3.70 -7.02
CA PRO A 29 4.79 3.87 -8.47
C PRO A 29 3.51 3.27 -9.05
N ALA A 30 2.89 3.97 -10.00
CA ALA A 30 1.62 3.54 -10.59
C ALA A 30 1.64 2.11 -11.17
N PRO A 31 2.72 1.64 -11.85
CA PRO A 31 2.78 0.25 -12.29
C PRO A 31 2.73 -0.75 -11.15
N ILE A 32 3.42 -0.49 -10.02
CA ILE A 32 3.41 -1.38 -8.85
C ILE A 32 2.05 -1.36 -8.17
N ALA A 33 1.44 -0.17 -8.00
CA ALA A 33 0.10 -0.05 -7.47
C ALA A 33 -0.92 -0.82 -8.32
N ALA A 34 -0.83 -0.69 -9.66
CA ALA A 34 -1.70 -1.40 -10.58
C ALA A 34 -1.51 -2.92 -10.50
N GLU A 35 -0.27 -3.42 -10.35
CA GLU A 35 0.00 -4.85 -10.17
C GLU A 35 -0.66 -5.37 -8.89
N LEU A 36 -0.40 -4.74 -7.74
CA LEU A 36 -0.98 -5.14 -6.45
C LEU A 36 -2.51 -5.15 -6.51
N LEU A 37 -3.10 -4.09 -7.07
CA LEU A 37 -4.56 -3.94 -7.15
C LEU A 37 -5.20 -4.96 -8.09
N PHE A 38 -4.58 -5.25 -9.23
CA PHE A 38 -5.06 -6.31 -10.13
C PHE A 38 -4.89 -7.70 -9.54
N PHE A 39 -3.85 -7.92 -8.76
CA PHE A 39 -3.68 -9.15 -8.02
C PHE A 39 -4.83 -9.33 -7.01
N ALA A 40 -5.18 -8.30 -6.26
CA ALA A 40 -6.31 -8.32 -5.34
C ALA A 40 -7.65 -8.51 -6.07
N LEU A 41 -7.86 -7.82 -7.20
CA LEU A 41 -9.06 -7.94 -8.02
C LEU A 41 -9.25 -9.37 -8.56
N MET A 42 -8.18 -9.98 -9.08
CA MET A 42 -8.25 -11.33 -9.67
C MET A 42 -8.53 -12.43 -8.64
N ASN A 43 -8.23 -12.17 -7.37
CA ASN A 43 -8.59 -13.04 -6.25
C ASN A 43 -9.98 -12.74 -5.66
N GLY A 44 -10.72 -11.73 -6.16
CA GLY A 44 -12.02 -11.33 -5.62
C GLY A 44 -11.92 -10.68 -4.23
N ASP A 45 -10.75 -10.15 -3.88
CA ASP A 45 -10.50 -9.59 -2.55
C ASP A 45 -10.83 -8.09 -2.45
N LEU A 46 -11.33 -7.44 -3.53
CA LEU A 46 -11.74 -6.03 -3.51
C LEU A 46 -13.26 -5.82 -3.41
N ASP A 47 -14.06 -6.88 -3.37
CA ASP A 47 -15.52 -6.79 -3.48
C ASP A 47 -16.23 -6.32 -2.19
N ASP A 48 -15.50 -6.10 -1.11
CA ASP A 48 -16.01 -5.67 0.20
C ASP A 48 -15.25 -4.41 0.69
N THR A 49 -15.20 -4.23 2.00
CA THR A 49 -14.48 -3.13 2.63
C THR A 49 -12.97 -3.31 2.50
N VAL A 50 -12.29 -2.24 2.10
CA VAL A 50 -10.83 -2.18 1.92
C VAL A 50 -10.24 -1.11 2.82
N TYR A 51 -9.21 -1.45 3.58
CA TYR A 51 -8.40 -0.50 4.34
C TYR A 51 -7.05 -0.32 3.64
N ASP A 52 -6.63 0.94 3.48
CA ASP A 52 -5.29 1.32 3.00
C ASP A 52 -4.48 1.87 4.18
N LEU A 53 -3.51 1.09 4.67
CA LEU A 53 -2.72 1.42 5.86
C LEU A 53 -1.43 2.14 5.47
N GLY A 54 -1.26 3.37 5.97
CA GLY A 54 -0.20 4.27 5.52
C GLY A 54 -0.49 4.76 4.11
N CYS A 55 -1.71 5.23 3.87
CA CYS A 55 -2.21 5.51 2.52
C CYS A 55 -1.49 6.65 1.79
N GLY A 56 -0.74 7.48 2.50
CA GLY A 56 -0.02 8.61 1.92
C GLY A 56 -0.93 9.52 1.10
N THR A 57 -0.62 9.67 -0.19
CA THR A 57 -1.44 10.47 -1.13
C THR A 57 -2.61 9.70 -1.74
N GLY A 58 -2.88 8.47 -1.30
CA GLY A 58 -4.09 7.71 -1.57
C GLY A 58 -4.07 6.82 -2.79
N ILE A 59 -2.93 6.53 -3.40
CA ILE A 59 -2.86 5.82 -4.69
C ILE A 59 -3.50 4.41 -4.65
N LEU A 60 -3.27 3.63 -3.59
CA LEU A 60 -3.86 2.28 -3.45
C LEU A 60 -5.36 2.37 -3.19
N ALA A 61 -5.78 3.24 -2.27
CA ALA A 61 -7.19 3.49 -1.97
C ALA A 61 -7.98 3.95 -3.20
N ILE A 62 -7.44 4.91 -3.98
CA ILE A 62 -8.05 5.40 -5.21
C ILE A 62 -8.15 4.27 -6.24
N GLY A 63 -7.08 3.52 -6.42
CA GLY A 63 -7.08 2.42 -7.37
C GLY A 63 -8.08 1.32 -7.01
N ALA A 64 -8.25 1.00 -5.72
CA ALA A 64 -9.29 0.08 -5.24
C ALA A 64 -10.69 0.59 -5.59
N GLY A 65 -10.94 1.89 -5.40
CA GLY A 65 -12.22 2.51 -5.77
C GLY A 65 -12.48 2.50 -7.27
N LEU A 66 -11.47 2.80 -8.08
CA LEU A 66 -11.58 2.72 -9.55
C LEU A 66 -11.86 1.29 -10.05
N LEU A 67 -11.49 0.27 -9.26
CA LEU A 67 -11.79 -1.14 -9.53
C LEU A 67 -13.10 -1.62 -8.94
N GLY A 68 -13.83 -0.77 -8.20
CA GLY A 68 -15.18 -1.05 -7.74
C GLY A 68 -15.29 -1.53 -6.29
N ALA A 69 -14.28 -1.31 -5.44
CA ALA A 69 -14.39 -1.60 -4.02
C ALA A 69 -15.57 -0.82 -3.38
N ASN A 70 -16.38 -1.53 -2.56
CA ASN A 70 -17.62 -0.97 -2.03
C ASN A 70 -17.43 0.12 -0.99
N LYS A 71 -16.48 -0.08 -0.07
CA LYS A 71 -16.13 0.87 0.98
C LYS A 71 -14.61 0.91 1.15
N ILE A 72 -14.06 2.11 1.21
CA ILE A 72 -12.62 2.31 1.31
C ILE A 72 -12.33 3.28 2.44
N VAL A 73 -11.38 2.89 3.30
CA VAL A 73 -10.86 3.77 4.37
C VAL A 73 -9.35 3.83 4.28
N GLY A 74 -8.81 5.02 4.11
CA GLY A 74 -7.37 5.27 4.12
C GLY A 74 -6.92 5.82 5.49
N PHE A 75 -5.85 5.29 6.03
CA PHE A 75 -5.27 5.69 7.30
C PHE A 75 -3.85 6.19 7.11
N ASP A 76 -3.54 7.35 7.66
CA ASP A 76 -2.18 7.88 7.69
C ASP A 76 -1.98 8.75 8.93
N ILE A 77 -0.74 8.86 9.40
CA ILE A 77 -0.39 9.73 10.53
C ILE A 77 -0.21 11.19 10.09
N ASP A 78 0.10 11.43 8.80
CA ASP A 78 0.38 12.75 8.27
C ASP A 78 -0.87 13.39 7.65
N ASN A 79 -1.42 14.37 8.35
CA ASN A 79 -2.59 15.11 7.87
C ASN A 79 -2.33 15.89 6.57
N ASN A 80 -1.09 16.26 6.25
CA ASN A 80 -0.79 16.92 4.99
C ASN A 80 -0.89 15.94 3.83
N SER A 81 -0.39 14.71 3.99
CA SER A 81 -0.59 13.63 3.02
C SER A 81 -2.08 13.37 2.78
N LEU A 82 -2.89 13.34 3.86
CA LEU A 82 -4.33 13.12 3.75
C LEU A 82 -5.08 14.28 3.06
N LYS A 83 -4.58 15.51 3.11
CA LYS A 83 -5.15 16.62 2.31
C LYS A 83 -4.98 16.37 0.82
N ILE A 84 -3.77 15.91 0.41
CA ILE A 84 -3.47 15.54 -0.97
C ILE A 84 -4.32 14.33 -1.37
N ALA A 85 -4.44 13.32 -0.51
CA ALA A 85 -5.26 12.14 -0.76
C ALA A 85 -6.74 12.47 -1.00
N ARG A 86 -7.32 13.38 -0.20
CA ARG A 86 -8.70 13.86 -0.41
C ARG A 86 -8.86 14.61 -1.72
N HIS A 87 -7.88 15.48 -2.07
CA HIS A 87 -7.89 16.17 -3.35
C HIS A 87 -7.82 15.18 -4.51
N ASN A 88 -6.92 14.20 -4.44
CA ASN A 88 -6.81 13.13 -5.41
C ASN A 88 -8.12 12.34 -5.55
N ALA A 89 -8.70 11.89 -4.44
CA ALA A 89 -9.95 11.13 -4.46
C ALA A 89 -11.10 11.91 -5.14
N ALA A 90 -11.22 13.19 -4.85
CA ALA A 90 -12.20 14.07 -5.50
C ALA A 90 -11.97 14.18 -7.02
N LYS A 91 -10.71 14.32 -7.45
CA LYS A 91 -10.32 14.37 -8.88
C LYS A 91 -10.70 13.13 -9.67
N PHE A 92 -10.70 11.96 -9.00
CA PHE A 92 -11.07 10.68 -9.61
C PHE A 92 -12.52 10.27 -9.32
N GLU A 93 -13.28 11.14 -8.65
CA GLU A 93 -14.69 10.89 -8.26
C GLU A 93 -14.87 9.60 -7.43
N VAL A 94 -13.87 9.26 -6.61
CA VAL A 94 -13.90 8.09 -5.74
C VAL A 94 -14.22 8.52 -4.31
N ASN A 95 -15.21 7.86 -3.70
CA ASN A 95 -15.59 8.12 -2.32
C ASN A 95 -14.72 7.30 -1.36
N ILE A 96 -13.84 7.98 -0.62
CA ILE A 96 -12.90 7.37 0.33
C ILE A 96 -12.97 8.13 1.65
N GLU A 97 -13.15 7.40 2.75
CA GLU A 97 -12.97 7.94 4.08
C GLU A 97 -11.46 7.99 4.42
N TYR A 98 -10.97 9.15 4.86
CA TYR A 98 -9.58 9.31 5.28
C TYR A 98 -9.49 9.69 6.75
N VAL A 99 -8.76 8.89 7.53
CA VAL A 99 -8.60 9.02 8.98
C VAL A 99 -7.15 9.32 9.33
N CYS A 100 -6.91 10.44 10.02
CA CYS A 100 -5.59 10.80 10.53
C CYS A 100 -5.38 10.09 11.88
N THR A 101 -4.55 9.06 11.90
CA THR A 101 -4.30 8.26 13.09
C THR A 101 -2.97 7.51 13.00
N ARG A 102 -2.46 7.05 14.15
CA ARG A 102 -1.31 6.14 14.19
C ARG A 102 -1.76 4.74 13.80
N ILE A 103 -0.84 3.96 13.24
CA ILE A 103 -1.15 2.59 12.81
C ILE A 103 -1.62 1.71 13.97
N GLU A 104 -1.05 1.90 15.16
CA GLU A 104 -1.39 1.13 16.35
C GLU A 104 -2.83 1.35 16.82
N ASP A 105 -3.38 2.54 16.54
CA ASP A 105 -4.70 2.98 16.99
C ASP A 105 -5.83 2.61 16.02
N VAL A 106 -5.50 2.10 14.82
CA VAL A 106 -6.50 1.62 13.86
C VAL A 106 -7.27 0.44 14.45
N GLN A 107 -8.61 0.51 14.36
CA GLN A 107 -9.51 -0.49 14.91
C GLN A 107 -10.49 -1.02 13.87
N GLY A 108 -11.19 -2.10 14.21
CA GLY A 108 -12.22 -2.73 13.39
C GLY A 108 -11.83 -4.10 12.87
N LYS A 109 -12.65 -4.60 11.95
CA LYS A 109 -12.40 -5.80 11.14
C LYS A 109 -12.73 -5.45 9.70
N VAL A 110 -11.96 -5.99 8.79
CA VAL A 110 -12.08 -5.68 7.36
C VAL A 110 -11.76 -6.90 6.52
N ARG A 111 -12.38 -7.00 5.35
CA ARG A 111 -12.05 -8.07 4.42
C ARG A 111 -10.61 -7.95 3.94
N THR A 112 -10.21 -6.78 3.44
CA THR A 112 -8.92 -6.61 2.80
C THR A 112 -8.16 -5.38 3.32
N VAL A 113 -6.88 -5.58 3.60
CA VAL A 113 -5.91 -4.51 3.82
C VAL A 113 -4.97 -4.43 2.62
N LEU A 114 -4.80 -3.22 2.11
CA LEU A 114 -3.75 -2.85 1.17
C LEU A 114 -2.70 -2.02 1.91
N MET A 115 -1.42 -2.21 1.62
CA MET A 115 -0.37 -1.37 2.19
C MET A 115 0.93 -1.39 1.38
N ASN A 116 1.61 -0.24 1.38
CA ASN A 116 3.01 -0.09 1.03
C ASN A 116 3.72 0.51 2.25
N PRO A 117 4.04 -0.30 3.28
CA PRO A 117 4.58 0.19 4.54
C PRO A 117 6.00 0.74 4.37
N PRO A 118 6.50 1.55 5.33
CA PRO A 118 7.89 1.98 5.33
C PRO A 118 8.83 0.78 5.33
N PHE A 119 9.87 0.79 4.47
CA PHE A 119 10.78 -0.36 4.31
C PHE A 119 11.86 -0.47 5.38
N GLY A 120 11.88 0.44 6.35
CA GLY A 120 12.89 0.47 7.40
C GLY A 120 14.24 0.98 6.93
N ALA A 121 14.28 1.79 5.87
CA ALA A 121 15.50 2.41 5.35
C ALA A 121 16.12 3.40 6.36
N GLN A 122 15.28 4.11 7.11
CA GLN A 122 15.70 5.04 8.16
C GLN A 122 15.78 4.34 9.52
N ASN A 123 14.76 3.53 9.86
CA ASN A 123 14.69 2.80 11.11
C ASN A 123 14.27 1.36 10.85
N LYS A 124 15.17 0.41 11.11
CA LYS A 124 14.88 -1.02 10.94
C LYS A 124 13.64 -1.43 11.71
N GLY A 125 12.70 -2.07 11.04
CA GLY A 125 11.48 -2.60 11.64
C GLY A 125 10.29 -1.65 11.68
N ASN A 126 10.34 -0.51 10.98
CA ASN A 126 9.19 0.39 10.80
C ASN A 126 8.00 -0.29 10.11
N ASP A 127 8.22 -1.34 9.33
CA ASP A 127 7.20 -2.18 8.70
C ASP A 127 6.43 -3.08 9.69
N ARG A 128 7.05 -3.42 10.83
CA ARG A 128 6.49 -4.39 11.80
C ARG A 128 5.16 -3.98 12.42
N PRO A 129 4.95 -2.73 12.88
CA PRO A 129 3.65 -2.29 13.37
C PRO A 129 2.55 -2.42 12.32
N PHE A 130 2.87 -2.14 11.05
CA PHE A 130 1.95 -2.27 9.92
C PHE A 130 1.58 -3.73 9.68
N LEU A 131 2.56 -4.63 9.56
CA LEU A 131 2.32 -6.07 9.39
C LEU A 131 1.48 -6.64 10.53
N LYS A 132 1.83 -6.31 11.78
CA LYS A 132 1.09 -6.77 12.96
C LYS A 132 -0.36 -6.31 12.91
N LYS A 133 -0.58 -5.01 12.64
CA LYS A 133 -1.92 -4.42 12.59
C LYS A 133 -2.73 -4.98 11.41
N ALA A 134 -2.12 -5.12 10.24
CA ALA A 134 -2.80 -5.65 9.07
C ALA A 134 -3.36 -7.06 9.30
N VAL A 135 -2.56 -7.99 9.84
CA VAL A 135 -3.03 -9.37 10.12
C VAL A 135 -3.99 -9.45 11.32
N GLU A 136 -3.99 -8.44 12.21
CA GLU A 136 -4.99 -8.31 13.28
C GLU A 136 -6.36 -7.93 12.72
N LEU A 137 -6.40 -6.97 11.78
CA LEU A 137 -7.63 -6.36 11.27
C LEU A 137 -8.28 -7.17 10.14
N ALA A 138 -7.47 -7.72 9.22
CA ALA A 138 -7.93 -8.22 7.93
C ALA A 138 -8.01 -9.74 7.84
N ASP A 139 -8.91 -10.22 6.95
CA ASP A 139 -8.90 -11.62 6.50
C ASP A 139 -7.78 -11.82 5.46
N VAL A 140 -7.57 -10.83 4.58
CA VAL A 140 -6.56 -10.85 3.52
C VAL A 140 -5.76 -9.55 3.52
N VAL A 141 -4.44 -9.66 3.36
CA VAL A 141 -3.53 -8.51 3.30
C VAL A 141 -2.73 -8.56 2.00
N TYR A 142 -2.68 -7.45 1.30
CA TYR A 142 -1.77 -7.20 0.18
C TYR A 142 -0.72 -6.19 0.59
N SER A 143 0.54 -6.59 0.55
CA SER A 143 1.64 -5.77 1.06
C SER A 143 2.83 -5.76 0.11
N ILE A 144 3.46 -4.58 -0.03
CA ILE A 144 4.68 -4.37 -0.82
C ILE A 144 5.87 -4.31 0.13
N HIS A 145 6.93 -5.06 -0.16
CA HIS A 145 8.19 -5.05 0.59
C HIS A 145 9.40 -5.13 -0.34
N ASN A 146 10.59 -4.91 0.19
CA ASN A 146 11.82 -5.18 -0.52
C ASN A 146 11.93 -6.68 -0.84
N ALA A 147 12.41 -7.02 -2.04
CA ALA A 147 12.65 -8.41 -2.40
C ALA A 147 13.64 -9.08 -1.44
N GLY A 148 13.37 -10.33 -1.10
CA GLY A 148 14.14 -11.10 -0.12
C GLY A 148 13.64 -10.99 1.32
N SER A 149 12.50 -10.34 1.56
CA SER A 149 11.86 -10.26 2.88
C SER A 149 11.02 -11.48 3.25
N TYR A 150 10.85 -12.44 2.34
CA TYR A 150 9.92 -13.57 2.45
C TYR A 150 10.03 -14.33 3.78
N GLU A 151 11.22 -14.84 4.12
CA GLU A 151 11.41 -15.65 5.33
C GLU A 151 11.16 -14.86 6.62
N PHE A 152 11.53 -13.58 6.63
CA PHE A 152 11.24 -12.69 7.76
C PHE A 152 9.73 -12.50 7.91
N ILE A 153 9.03 -12.11 6.82
CA ILE A 153 7.59 -11.83 6.85
C ILE A 153 6.83 -13.09 7.26
N LYS A 154 7.11 -14.24 6.61
CA LYS A 154 6.49 -15.53 6.92
C LYS A 154 6.58 -15.89 8.40
N LYS A 155 7.73 -15.68 9.02
CA LYS A 155 7.92 -15.92 10.45
C LYS A 155 7.16 -14.90 11.32
N PHE A 156 7.18 -13.64 10.91
CA PHE A 156 6.64 -12.54 11.70
C PHE A 156 5.12 -12.54 11.78
N ILE A 157 4.44 -12.88 10.67
CA ILE A 157 2.97 -12.85 10.57
C ILE A 157 2.30 -14.10 11.14
N SER A 158 3.05 -15.13 11.56
CA SER A 158 2.47 -16.36 12.10
C SER A 158 1.45 -16.06 13.21
N PRO A 159 0.25 -16.67 13.22
CA PRO A 159 -0.19 -17.84 12.43
C PRO A 159 -0.74 -17.54 11.02
N ALA A 160 -0.84 -16.29 10.57
CA ALA A 160 -1.22 -15.99 9.19
C ALA A 160 -0.18 -16.58 8.21
N VAL A 161 -0.59 -16.78 6.95
CA VAL A 161 0.23 -17.44 5.94
C VAL A 161 0.35 -16.61 4.67
N ILE A 162 1.52 -16.61 4.04
CA ILE A 162 1.68 -16.10 2.68
C ILE A 162 1.11 -17.15 1.73
N THR A 163 0.03 -16.82 1.01
CA THR A 163 -0.60 -17.71 0.03
C THR A 163 0.01 -17.55 -1.35
N ASP A 164 0.44 -16.34 -1.68
CA ASP A 164 1.07 -16.01 -2.96
C ASP A 164 2.07 -14.87 -2.80
N SER A 165 3.11 -14.88 -3.63
CA SER A 165 4.01 -13.75 -3.78
C SER A 165 4.63 -13.68 -5.17
N TYR A 166 5.03 -12.48 -5.59
CA TYR A 166 5.80 -12.31 -6.82
C TYR A 166 6.70 -11.07 -6.76
N ILE A 167 7.83 -11.14 -7.44
CA ILE A 167 8.86 -10.10 -7.47
C ILE A 167 8.70 -9.24 -8.72
N LEU A 168 8.78 -7.93 -8.53
CA LEU A 168 8.77 -6.94 -9.60
C LEU A 168 10.06 -6.12 -9.56
N GLY A 169 10.74 -6.03 -10.69
CA GLY A 169 11.82 -5.06 -10.90
C GLY A 169 11.24 -3.72 -11.32
N PHE A 170 11.57 -2.66 -10.59
CA PHE A 170 11.04 -1.34 -10.85
C PHE A 170 12.15 -0.27 -10.91
N PRO A 171 12.23 0.54 -11.99
CA PRO A 171 13.11 1.69 -12.04
C PRO A 171 12.56 2.81 -11.14
N ILE A 172 13.29 3.18 -10.09
CA ILE A 172 12.99 4.34 -9.26
C ILE A 172 13.74 5.54 -9.82
N GLU A 173 13.01 6.63 -10.07
CA GLU A 173 13.61 7.93 -10.32
C GLU A 173 14.12 8.53 -9.00
N ARG A 174 15.13 9.36 -9.11
CA ARG A 174 15.78 10.02 -7.96
C ARG A 174 14.79 10.86 -7.15
N THR A 175 14.35 10.38 -6.00
CA THR A 175 13.42 11.08 -5.10
C THR A 175 14.15 11.96 -4.08
N PHE A 176 15.35 11.58 -3.64
CA PHE A 176 16.13 12.31 -2.64
C PHE A 176 17.54 12.64 -3.14
N LYS A 177 18.11 13.78 -2.66
CA LYS A 177 19.45 14.26 -3.05
C LYS A 177 20.60 13.30 -2.73
N PHE A 178 20.40 12.34 -1.82
CA PHE A 178 21.43 11.34 -1.47
C PHE A 178 21.47 10.13 -2.41
N HIS A 179 20.54 9.99 -3.35
CA HIS A 179 20.60 8.95 -4.38
C HIS A 179 21.72 9.26 -5.37
N LYS A 180 22.67 8.33 -5.54
CA LYS A 180 23.88 8.52 -6.36
C LYS A 180 23.69 8.25 -7.86
N LYS A 181 22.59 7.56 -8.26
CA LYS A 181 22.29 7.21 -9.65
C LYS A 181 20.96 7.83 -10.07
N ASP A 182 20.86 8.25 -11.33
CA ASP A 182 19.65 8.87 -11.86
C ASP A 182 18.49 7.87 -12.03
N LYS A 183 18.80 6.58 -12.20
CA LYS A 183 17.83 5.47 -12.21
C LYS A 183 18.46 4.28 -11.49
N GLU A 184 17.75 3.74 -10.52
CA GLU A 184 18.10 2.50 -9.84
C GLU A 184 16.93 1.53 -9.96
N VAL A 185 17.20 0.28 -10.34
CA VAL A 185 16.16 -0.76 -10.35
C VAL A 185 16.06 -1.31 -8.93
N VAL A 186 14.96 -1.08 -8.27
CA VAL A 186 14.64 -1.69 -6.98
C VAL A 186 13.70 -2.87 -7.24
N ASN A 187 14.06 -4.03 -6.70
CA ASN A 187 13.20 -5.18 -6.71
C ASN A 187 12.30 -5.14 -5.48
N VAL A 188 11.00 -5.08 -5.71
CA VAL A 188 9.98 -5.23 -4.68
C VAL A 188 9.28 -6.56 -4.80
N GLU A 189 8.77 -7.05 -3.70
CA GLU A 189 7.99 -8.27 -3.64
C GLU A 189 6.60 -7.93 -3.09
N ILE A 190 5.56 -8.36 -3.82
CA ILE A 190 4.17 -8.21 -3.39
C ILE A 190 3.75 -9.53 -2.77
N TYR A 191 3.17 -9.46 -1.58
CA TYR A 191 2.65 -10.60 -0.84
C TYR A 191 1.14 -10.55 -0.73
N ARG A 192 0.49 -11.69 -0.94
CA ARG A 192 -0.86 -11.97 -0.48
C ARG A 192 -0.77 -12.82 0.78
N ILE A 193 -1.35 -12.34 1.85
CA ILE A 193 -1.30 -12.95 3.17
C ILE A 193 -2.74 -13.24 3.62
N GLU A 194 -3.02 -14.44 4.04
CA GLU A 194 -4.32 -14.82 4.59
C GLU A 194 -4.24 -15.17 6.07
N LYS A 195 -5.29 -14.79 6.77
CA LYS A 195 -5.51 -15.26 8.13
C LYS A 195 -5.82 -16.76 8.09
N LYS A 196 -5.12 -17.53 8.89
CA LYS A 196 -5.42 -18.97 9.02
C LYS A 196 -6.84 -19.14 9.56
N SER A 197 -7.71 -19.79 8.81
CA SER A 197 -9.00 -20.22 9.34
C SER A 197 -8.77 -21.15 10.53
N ALA A 198 -9.46 -20.86 11.63
CA ALA A 198 -9.43 -21.70 12.83
C ALA A 198 -10.10 -23.05 12.56
#